data_2cbf94b9219e5350b802d80eeb91ade1
#
_entry.id   2cbf94b9219e5350b802d80eeb91ade1
#
_cell.length_a   1.000
_cell.length_b   1.000
_cell.length_c   1.000
_cell.angle_alpha   90.00
_cell.angle_beta   90.00
_cell.angle_gamma   90.00
#
_symmetry.space_group_name_H-M   'P 1'
#
loop_
_entity.id
_entity.type
_entity.pdbx_description
1 polymer ?
#
loop_
_entity_poly.entity_id
_entity_poly.type
_entity_poly.pdbx_seq_one_letter_code
_entity_poly.pdbx_strand_id
1 'polypeptide(L)'
;MNRKKMLPLVLLAAGAVLLGVLLAVLTCENEAEEDTGIPLVDFAAEDVDELAYSGNNVDVTLLKGSEGNWMLDSDPTLPLEQSAVQSLVEKFTDLTAARQLQDSELGEIPVMSDTPAMVFTLKAGKTTRTLTVDQLNDVAGVYYVYDDAGGVYTVAKSDLNNLCKTPRSLYAAQSLTDKTSGDVTALTVGDLQFVLN
;
A
#
# COMPACT_ATOMS: atom_id res chain seq x y z
N MET A 1 -0.62 31.65 -62.27
CA MET A 1 -0.25 31.44 -60.85
C MET A 1 1.19 30.94 -60.84
N ASN A 2 2.14 31.68 -60.28
CA ASN A 2 3.59 31.42 -60.43
C ASN A 2 4.05 30.19 -59.66
N ARG A 3 4.35 29.08 -60.35
CA ARG A 3 4.86 27.80 -59.79
C ARG A 3 6.09 27.98 -58.88
N LYS A 4 6.92 29.02 -59.12
CA LYS A 4 8.12 29.32 -58.31
C LYS A 4 7.83 29.85 -56.89
N LYS A 5 6.60 30.42 -56.65
CA LYS A 5 6.19 30.92 -55.32
C LYS A 5 5.45 29.86 -54.48
N MET A 6 4.99 28.78 -55.11
CA MET A 6 4.27 27.67 -54.42
C MET A 6 5.23 26.65 -53.82
N LEU A 7 6.45 26.50 -54.36
CA LEU A 7 7.42 25.49 -53.85
C LEU A 7 7.78 25.66 -52.38
N PRO A 8 8.11 26.86 -51.86
CA PRO A 8 8.41 27.03 -50.45
C PRO A 8 7.19 26.79 -49.54
N LEU A 9 5.97 27.11 -50.03
CA LEU A 9 4.75 26.87 -49.26
C LEU A 9 4.42 25.39 -49.13
N VAL A 10 4.64 24.61 -50.17
CA VAL A 10 4.46 23.15 -50.18
C VAL A 10 5.51 22.47 -49.27
N LEU A 11 6.77 22.94 -49.30
CA LEU A 11 7.83 22.44 -48.39
C LEU A 11 7.53 22.74 -46.95
N LEU A 12 6.98 23.89 -46.62
CA LEU A 12 6.61 24.29 -45.27
C LEU A 12 5.42 23.46 -44.74
N ALA A 13 4.42 23.21 -45.59
CA ALA A 13 3.29 22.34 -45.28
C ALA A 13 3.73 20.87 -45.07
N ALA A 14 4.62 20.34 -45.90
CA ALA A 14 5.17 19.01 -45.76
C ALA A 14 6.02 18.87 -44.47
N GLY A 15 6.79 19.92 -44.13
CA GLY A 15 7.53 19.98 -42.86
C GLY A 15 6.62 19.99 -41.63
N ALA A 16 5.52 20.75 -41.69
CA ALA A 16 4.55 20.79 -40.60
C ALA A 16 3.82 19.43 -40.38
N VAL A 17 3.49 18.74 -41.48
CA VAL A 17 2.88 17.42 -41.42
C VAL A 17 3.89 16.37 -40.86
N LEU A 18 5.15 16.42 -41.29
CA LEU A 18 6.19 15.55 -40.75
C LEU A 18 6.44 15.78 -39.26
N LEU A 19 6.44 17.06 -38.83
CA LEU A 19 6.58 17.38 -37.40
C LEU A 19 5.37 16.92 -36.61
N GLY A 20 4.17 17.06 -37.15
CA GLY A 20 2.93 16.58 -36.54
C GLY A 20 2.90 15.05 -36.37
N VAL A 21 3.33 14.32 -37.40
CA VAL A 21 3.45 12.86 -37.35
C VAL A 21 4.53 12.43 -36.33
N LEU A 22 5.68 13.12 -36.32
CA LEU A 22 6.75 12.83 -35.35
C LEU A 22 6.29 13.11 -33.92
N LEU A 23 5.55 14.22 -33.72
CA LEU A 23 4.98 14.55 -32.41
C LEU A 23 3.94 13.51 -31.99
N ALA A 24 3.07 13.07 -32.91
CA ALA A 24 2.08 12.04 -32.66
C ALA A 24 2.73 10.69 -32.32
N VAL A 25 3.79 10.29 -33.01
CA VAL A 25 4.54 9.06 -32.70
C VAL A 25 5.19 9.19 -31.31
N LEU A 26 5.86 10.31 -31.01
CA LEU A 26 6.50 10.53 -29.70
C LEU A 26 5.48 10.66 -28.56
N THR A 27 4.25 11.12 -28.82
CA THR A 27 3.18 11.16 -27.81
C THR A 27 2.44 9.84 -27.68
N CYS A 28 2.33 9.04 -28.75
CA CYS A 28 1.79 7.67 -28.66
C CYS A 28 2.78 6.68 -28.00
N GLU A 29 4.11 6.92 -28.11
CA GLU A 29 5.11 6.16 -27.33
C GLU A 29 5.16 6.61 -25.88
N ASN A 30 4.56 7.75 -25.51
CA ASN A 30 4.33 8.24 -24.17
C ASN A 30 2.86 8.11 -23.69
N GLU A 31 2.03 7.25 -24.28
CA GLU A 31 1.07 6.53 -23.44
C GLU A 31 1.97 5.71 -22.53
N ALA A 32 2.32 6.28 -21.36
CA ALA A 32 2.84 5.56 -20.26
C ALA A 32 1.96 4.31 -20.16
N GLU A 33 2.50 3.13 -20.46
CA GLU A 33 2.03 1.93 -19.76
C GLU A 33 1.92 2.44 -18.33
N GLU A 34 0.70 2.49 -17.80
CA GLU A 34 0.53 2.69 -16.38
C GLU A 34 1.49 1.66 -15.80
N ASP A 35 2.55 2.14 -15.14
CA ASP A 35 3.55 1.28 -14.52
C ASP A 35 2.80 0.58 -13.38
N THR A 36 2.05 -0.44 -13.79
CA THR A 36 1.16 -1.20 -12.91
C THR A 36 1.97 -1.99 -11.89
N GLY A 37 3.28 -1.76 -11.84
CA GLY A 37 4.18 -2.42 -10.90
C GLY A 37 4.08 -3.94 -10.95
N ILE A 38 4.94 -4.61 -10.23
CA ILE A 38 4.89 -6.08 -10.08
C ILE A 38 4.08 -6.39 -8.83
N PRO A 39 2.91 -7.07 -8.92
CA PRO A 39 2.16 -7.47 -7.74
C PRO A 39 3.01 -8.38 -6.84
N LEU A 40 3.07 -8.07 -5.55
CA LEU A 40 3.80 -8.87 -4.56
C LEU A 40 2.93 -9.96 -3.93
N VAL A 41 1.61 -9.80 -4.04
CA VAL A 41 0.61 -10.75 -3.56
C VAL A 41 -0.29 -11.13 -4.74
N ASP A 42 -0.60 -12.41 -4.87
CA ASP A 42 -1.27 -13.02 -6.04
C ASP A 42 -2.71 -13.49 -5.74
N PHE A 43 -3.27 -13.08 -4.61
CA PHE A 43 -4.66 -13.37 -4.22
C PHE A 43 -5.40 -12.11 -3.76
N ALA A 44 -6.72 -12.13 -3.86
CA ALA A 44 -7.56 -11.00 -3.55
C ALA A 44 -7.73 -10.77 -2.04
N ALA A 45 -7.99 -9.53 -1.64
CA ALA A 45 -8.17 -9.16 -0.23
C ALA A 45 -9.35 -9.89 0.45
N GLU A 46 -10.40 -10.21 -0.30
CA GLU A 46 -11.55 -10.98 0.20
C GLU A 46 -11.21 -12.42 0.57
N ASP A 47 -10.19 -13.01 -0.06
CA ASP A 47 -9.74 -14.38 0.18
C ASP A 47 -8.81 -14.50 1.39
N VAL A 48 -8.35 -13.35 1.93
CA VAL A 48 -7.43 -13.34 3.07
C VAL A 48 -8.15 -13.74 4.36
N ASP A 49 -7.62 -14.78 5.02
CA ASP A 49 -8.10 -15.31 6.30
C ASP A 49 -7.27 -14.84 7.49
N GLU A 50 -6.00 -14.51 7.26
CA GLU A 50 -5.06 -14.05 8.28
C GLU A 50 -4.13 -12.98 7.71
N LEU A 51 -3.91 -11.93 8.47
CA LEU A 51 -2.88 -10.91 8.24
C LEU A 51 -2.05 -10.77 9.51
N ALA A 52 -0.77 -11.14 9.43
CA ALA A 52 0.20 -10.89 10.49
C ALA A 52 1.24 -9.87 10.01
N TYR A 53 1.59 -8.91 10.84
CA TYR A 53 2.67 -7.96 10.56
C TYR A 53 3.40 -7.54 11.81
N SER A 54 4.70 -7.36 11.67
CA SER A 54 5.58 -6.86 12.73
C SER A 54 6.53 -5.80 12.18
N GLY A 55 6.93 -4.85 13.01
CA GLY A 55 7.83 -3.75 12.67
C GLY A 55 7.53 -2.51 13.50
N ASN A 56 8.51 -1.61 13.69
CA ASN A 56 8.34 -0.38 14.47
C ASN A 56 7.79 -0.60 15.89
N ASN A 57 8.22 -1.67 16.57
CA ASN A 57 7.71 -2.11 17.89
C ASN A 57 6.22 -2.49 17.90
N VAL A 58 5.68 -2.83 16.75
CA VAL A 58 4.32 -3.36 16.59
C VAL A 58 4.43 -4.82 16.20
N ASP A 59 3.56 -5.65 16.78
CA ASP A 59 3.39 -7.06 16.42
C ASP A 59 1.89 -7.36 16.51
N VAL A 60 1.27 -7.65 15.37
CA VAL A 60 -0.17 -7.79 15.22
C VAL A 60 -0.49 -8.98 14.36
N THR A 61 -1.41 -9.82 14.83
CA THR A 61 -2.05 -10.86 14.03
C THR A 61 -3.56 -10.65 14.04
N LEU A 62 -4.12 -10.54 12.85
CA LEU A 62 -5.54 -10.40 12.60
C LEU A 62 -6.05 -11.67 11.95
N LEU A 63 -7.14 -12.22 12.49
CA LEU A 63 -7.77 -13.43 12.02
C LEU A 63 -9.20 -13.13 11.56
N LYS A 64 -9.60 -13.69 10.43
CA LYS A 64 -10.96 -13.60 9.92
C LYS A 64 -11.80 -14.76 10.47
N GLY A 65 -12.81 -14.45 11.27
CA GLY A 65 -13.71 -15.45 11.82
C GLY A 65 -14.67 -16.05 10.78
N SER A 66 -15.37 -17.12 11.16
CA SER A 66 -16.29 -17.84 10.28
C SER A 66 -17.46 -16.97 9.75
N GLU A 67 -17.79 -15.88 10.44
CA GLU A 67 -18.81 -14.91 10.01
C GLU A 67 -18.24 -13.78 9.14
N GLY A 68 -16.96 -13.86 8.81
CA GLY A 68 -16.27 -12.87 7.98
C GLY A 68 -15.75 -11.65 8.73
N ASN A 69 -15.95 -11.57 10.05
CA ASN A 69 -15.47 -10.48 10.89
C ASN A 69 -14.01 -10.68 11.28
N TRP A 70 -13.24 -9.62 11.25
CA TRP A 70 -11.86 -9.62 11.71
C TRP A 70 -11.76 -9.52 13.22
N MET A 71 -10.82 -10.24 13.79
CA MET A 71 -10.51 -10.28 15.23
C MET A 71 -9.00 -10.13 15.43
N LEU A 72 -8.61 -9.55 16.56
CA LEU A 72 -7.22 -9.54 17.00
C LEU A 72 -6.92 -10.87 17.68
N ASP A 73 -5.88 -11.60 17.24
CA ASP A 73 -5.52 -12.91 17.81
C ASP A 73 -5.18 -12.84 19.30
N SER A 74 -4.45 -11.80 19.71
CA SER A 74 -4.05 -11.60 21.11
C SER A 74 -5.23 -11.28 22.06
N ASP A 75 -6.32 -10.73 21.54
CA ASP A 75 -7.55 -10.47 22.29
C ASP A 75 -8.78 -10.43 21.33
N PRO A 76 -9.40 -11.58 21.07
CA PRO A 76 -10.54 -11.67 20.16
C PRO A 76 -11.81 -10.95 20.65
N THR A 77 -11.82 -10.49 21.91
CA THR A 77 -12.98 -9.79 22.49
C THR A 77 -12.98 -8.29 22.19
N LEU A 78 -11.85 -7.76 21.76
CA LEU A 78 -11.73 -6.34 21.41
C LEU A 78 -12.49 -6.04 20.11
N PRO A 79 -13.39 -5.06 20.12
CA PRO A 79 -14.14 -4.68 18.94
C PRO A 79 -13.21 -3.93 17.97
N LEU A 80 -13.04 -4.48 16.77
CA LEU A 80 -12.28 -3.85 15.68
C LEU A 80 -13.23 -3.08 14.75
N GLU A 81 -12.73 -1.97 14.21
CA GLU A 81 -13.37 -1.26 13.11
C GLU A 81 -13.15 -2.07 11.83
N GLN A 82 -14.15 -2.85 11.43
CA GLN A 82 -14.06 -3.84 10.36
C GLN A 82 -13.64 -3.21 9.02
N SER A 83 -14.15 -2.03 8.71
CA SER A 83 -13.79 -1.30 7.49
C SER A 83 -12.32 -0.85 7.50
N ALA A 84 -11.80 -0.46 8.66
CA ALA A 84 -10.39 -0.07 8.79
C ALA A 84 -9.45 -1.28 8.64
N VAL A 85 -9.84 -2.45 9.17
CA VAL A 85 -9.08 -3.69 9.00
C VAL A 85 -9.14 -4.14 7.55
N GLN A 86 -10.32 -4.13 6.92
CA GLN A 86 -10.46 -4.50 5.52
C GLN A 86 -9.61 -3.60 4.60
N SER A 87 -9.65 -2.29 4.82
CA SER A 87 -8.80 -1.35 4.07
C SER A 87 -7.29 -1.54 4.32
N LEU A 88 -6.91 -2.06 5.49
CA LEU A 88 -5.53 -2.43 5.76
C LEU A 88 -5.12 -3.68 4.99
N VAL A 89 -5.96 -4.71 4.96
CA VAL A 89 -5.74 -5.94 4.18
C VAL A 89 -5.61 -5.61 2.68
N GLU A 90 -6.50 -4.78 2.14
CA GLU A 90 -6.44 -4.31 0.75
C GLU A 90 -5.10 -3.65 0.42
N LYS A 91 -4.60 -2.78 1.31
CA LYS A 91 -3.28 -2.15 1.10
C LYS A 91 -2.12 -3.13 1.08
N PHE A 92 -2.20 -4.22 1.83
CA PHE A 92 -1.18 -5.26 1.79
C PHE A 92 -1.30 -6.14 0.54
N THR A 93 -2.51 -6.45 0.09
CA THR A 93 -2.72 -7.25 -1.12
C THR A 93 -2.44 -6.46 -2.40
N ASP A 94 -2.70 -5.16 -2.41
CA ASP A 94 -2.47 -4.27 -3.55
C ASP A 94 -1.02 -3.78 -3.66
N LEU A 95 -0.13 -4.25 -2.74
CA LEU A 95 1.25 -3.81 -2.73
C LEU A 95 1.97 -4.26 -4.00
N THR A 96 2.56 -3.31 -4.69
CA THR A 96 3.32 -3.53 -5.92
C THR A 96 4.78 -3.13 -5.76
N ALA A 97 5.65 -3.83 -6.47
CA ALA A 97 7.05 -3.46 -6.59
C ALA A 97 7.30 -2.69 -7.89
N ALA A 98 8.17 -1.71 -7.84
CA ALA A 98 8.60 -1.00 -9.02
C ALA A 98 9.42 -1.91 -9.97
N ARG A 99 10.23 -2.81 -9.40
CA ARG A 99 10.96 -3.82 -10.17
C ARG A 99 11.45 -4.97 -9.29
N GLN A 100 11.73 -6.11 -9.93
CA GLN A 100 12.47 -7.21 -9.34
C GLN A 100 13.96 -7.07 -9.67
N LEU A 101 14.82 -7.31 -8.68
CA LEU A 101 16.27 -7.30 -8.87
C LEU A 101 16.74 -8.58 -9.57
N GLN A 102 17.69 -8.44 -10.47
CA GLN A 102 18.33 -9.58 -11.14
C GLN A 102 19.45 -10.14 -10.27
N ASP A 103 19.80 -11.42 -10.44
CA ASP A 103 20.87 -12.09 -9.67
C ASP A 103 22.22 -11.34 -9.72
N SER A 104 22.51 -10.68 -10.84
CA SER A 104 23.71 -9.87 -11.00
C SER A 104 23.76 -8.62 -10.12
N GLU A 105 22.60 -8.13 -9.68
CA GLU A 105 22.46 -6.93 -8.85
C GLU A 105 22.46 -7.28 -7.36
N LEU A 106 22.17 -8.53 -6.99
CA LEU A 106 22.05 -8.96 -5.58
C LEU A 106 23.38 -8.83 -4.82
N GLY A 107 24.53 -8.89 -5.53
CA GLY A 107 25.84 -8.66 -4.93
C GLY A 107 26.14 -7.19 -4.60
N GLU A 108 25.35 -6.26 -5.09
CA GLU A 108 25.50 -4.81 -4.88
C GLU A 108 24.59 -4.25 -3.80
N ILE A 109 23.58 -5.03 -3.37
CA ILE A 109 22.68 -4.64 -2.28
C ILE A 109 23.23 -5.15 -0.93
N PRO A 110 22.91 -4.47 0.17
CA PRO A 110 23.26 -4.96 1.50
C PRO A 110 22.61 -6.33 1.77
N VAL A 111 23.31 -7.17 2.53
CA VAL A 111 22.76 -8.44 3.00
C VAL A 111 21.56 -8.14 3.90
N MET A 112 20.51 -8.96 3.78
CA MET A 112 19.31 -8.83 4.62
C MET A 112 19.68 -8.81 6.10
N SER A 113 19.14 -7.86 6.83
CA SER A 113 19.40 -7.65 8.25
C SER A 113 18.74 -8.73 9.12
N ASP A 114 19.34 -9.05 10.26
CA ASP A 114 18.70 -9.86 11.30
C ASP A 114 17.51 -9.15 11.97
N THR A 115 17.38 -7.83 11.74
CA THR A 115 16.31 -6.99 12.26
C THR A 115 15.66 -6.19 11.12
N PRO A 116 14.81 -6.80 10.31
CA PRO A 116 14.16 -6.12 9.20
C PRO A 116 13.24 -4.99 9.70
N ALA A 117 13.01 -4.01 8.84
CA ALA A 117 12.14 -2.88 9.15
C ALA A 117 10.69 -3.33 9.39
N MET A 118 10.22 -4.30 8.61
CA MET A 118 8.89 -4.86 8.71
C MET A 118 8.86 -6.28 8.13
N VAL A 119 8.08 -7.16 8.73
CA VAL A 119 7.72 -8.46 8.14
C VAL A 119 6.20 -8.54 8.12
N PHE A 120 5.63 -9.02 7.04
CA PHE A 120 4.21 -9.30 6.98
C PHE A 120 3.91 -10.60 6.25
N THR A 121 2.89 -11.28 6.74
CA THR A 121 2.43 -12.57 6.23
C THR A 121 0.92 -12.49 6.01
N LEU A 122 0.49 -12.87 4.82
CA LEU A 122 -0.92 -13.03 4.48
C LEU A 122 -1.19 -14.51 4.22
N LYS A 123 -2.35 -14.99 4.65
CA LYS A 123 -2.85 -16.33 4.33
C LYS A 123 -4.22 -16.21 3.66
N ALA A 124 -4.39 -16.97 2.58
CA ALA A 124 -5.63 -17.17 1.87
C ALA A 124 -5.84 -18.68 1.67
N GLY A 125 -6.69 -19.30 2.49
CA GLY A 125 -6.88 -20.74 2.53
C GLY A 125 -5.59 -21.52 2.81
N LYS A 126 -5.02 -22.13 1.76
CA LYS A 126 -3.76 -22.91 1.86
C LYS A 126 -2.54 -22.14 1.37
N THR A 127 -2.73 -21.00 0.79
CA THR A 127 -1.65 -20.16 0.25
C THR A 127 -1.18 -19.20 1.34
N THR A 128 0.12 -19.10 1.48
CA THR A 128 0.75 -18.14 2.40
C THR A 128 1.75 -17.33 1.61
N ARG A 129 1.78 -16.03 1.85
CA ARG A 129 2.76 -15.11 1.29
C ARG A 129 3.43 -14.34 2.41
N THR A 130 4.74 -14.43 2.49
CA THR A 130 5.53 -13.67 3.47
C THR A 130 6.45 -12.72 2.73
N LEU A 131 6.43 -11.46 3.13
CA LEU A 131 7.30 -10.42 2.61
C LEU A 131 8.08 -9.77 3.76
N THR A 132 9.38 -9.67 3.57
CA THR A 132 10.31 -9.06 4.52
C THR A 132 10.83 -7.74 3.93
N VAL A 133 10.41 -6.63 4.53
CA VAL A 133 10.90 -5.30 4.19
C VAL A 133 12.14 -5.01 5.02
N ASP A 134 13.25 -4.79 4.37
CA ASP A 134 14.51 -4.61 5.07
C ASP A 134 15.04 -3.18 4.91
N GLN A 135 16.09 -2.98 4.18
CA GLN A 135 16.83 -1.73 4.18
C GLN A 135 16.23 -0.68 3.24
N LEU A 136 16.23 0.55 3.72
CA LEU A 136 15.86 1.72 2.93
C LEU A 136 17.06 2.20 2.11
N ASN A 137 16.89 2.32 0.81
CA ASN A 137 17.76 3.11 -0.04
C ASN A 137 17.24 4.56 -0.05
N ASP A 138 17.78 5.41 0.81
CA ASP A 138 17.33 6.80 0.96
C ASP A 138 17.53 7.64 -0.32
N VAL A 139 18.52 7.29 -1.15
CA VAL A 139 18.80 8.03 -2.40
C VAL A 139 17.70 7.74 -3.44
N ALA A 140 17.28 6.48 -3.54
CA ALA A 140 16.24 6.07 -4.47
C ALA A 140 14.82 6.19 -3.85
N GLY A 141 14.69 6.34 -2.54
CA GLY A 141 13.41 6.39 -1.85
C GLY A 141 12.65 5.07 -1.86
N VAL A 142 13.35 3.94 -1.92
CA VAL A 142 12.76 2.59 -1.99
C VAL A 142 13.29 1.70 -0.88
N TYR A 143 12.48 0.73 -0.45
CA TYR A 143 12.91 -0.40 0.37
C TYR A 143 13.24 -1.61 -0.49
N TYR A 144 14.17 -2.42 -0.04
CA TYR A 144 14.37 -3.77 -0.54
C TYR A 144 13.39 -4.70 0.18
N VAL A 145 12.63 -5.46 -0.60
CA VAL A 145 11.61 -6.39 -0.11
C VAL A 145 11.95 -7.78 -0.62
N TYR A 146 12.03 -8.71 0.30
CA TYR A 146 12.35 -10.12 0.05
C TYR A 146 11.07 -10.94 0.19
N ASP A 147 10.82 -11.82 -0.77
CA ASP A 147 9.72 -12.77 -0.69
C ASP A 147 10.17 -14.16 -0.22
N ASP A 148 9.21 -15.00 0.11
CA ASP A 148 9.42 -16.38 0.56
C ASP A 148 9.89 -17.33 -0.56
N ALA A 149 9.85 -16.90 -1.82
CA ALA A 149 10.37 -17.63 -2.98
C ALA A 149 11.84 -17.26 -3.31
N GLY A 150 12.43 -16.31 -2.59
CA GLY A 150 13.79 -15.82 -2.79
C GLY A 150 13.90 -14.66 -3.79
N GLY A 151 12.78 -14.10 -4.23
CA GLY A 151 12.77 -12.87 -5.02
C GLY A 151 13.14 -11.65 -4.19
N VAL A 152 13.82 -10.70 -4.79
CA VAL A 152 14.14 -9.40 -4.18
C VAL A 152 13.59 -8.29 -5.06
N TYR A 153 12.87 -7.37 -4.43
CA TYR A 153 12.11 -6.33 -5.10
C TYR A 153 12.45 -4.95 -4.53
N THR A 154 12.17 -3.91 -5.30
CA THR A 154 12.17 -2.54 -4.79
C THR A 154 10.74 -2.02 -4.70
N VAL A 155 10.37 -1.53 -3.51
CA VAL A 155 9.05 -0.96 -3.22
C VAL A 155 9.21 0.48 -2.76
N ALA A 156 8.38 1.37 -3.25
CA ALA A 156 8.46 2.77 -2.86
C ALA A 156 8.20 2.95 -1.36
N LYS A 157 8.98 3.81 -0.72
CA LYS A 157 8.83 4.14 0.72
C LYS A 157 7.43 4.65 1.05
N SER A 158 6.80 5.39 0.13
CA SER A 158 5.43 5.91 0.28
C SER A 158 4.41 4.79 0.52
N ASP A 159 4.55 3.67 -0.17
CA ASP A 159 3.57 2.58 -0.20
C ASP A 159 3.64 1.73 1.08
N LEU A 160 4.81 1.69 1.70
CA LEU A 160 5.03 1.01 2.97
C LEU A 160 4.75 1.88 4.19
N ASN A 161 4.61 3.19 4.00
CA ASN A 161 4.32 4.10 5.09
C ASN A 161 2.94 3.79 5.72
N ASN A 162 2.91 3.75 7.07
CA ASN A 162 1.69 3.53 7.85
C ASN A 162 1.00 2.17 7.66
N LEU A 163 1.68 1.16 7.12
CA LEU A 163 1.16 -0.21 7.07
C LEU A 163 1.17 -0.87 8.47
N CYS A 164 2.24 -0.71 9.25
CA CYS A 164 2.31 -1.24 10.62
C CYS A 164 1.42 -0.42 11.56
N LYS A 165 0.13 -0.68 11.51
CA LYS A 165 -0.87 -0.06 12.39
C LYS A 165 -0.78 -0.65 13.79
N THR A 166 -0.81 0.19 14.84
CA THR A 166 -0.95 -0.30 16.20
C THR A 166 -2.35 -0.90 16.41
N PRO A 167 -2.52 -1.94 17.26
CA PRO A 167 -3.83 -2.52 17.54
C PRO A 167 -4.88 -1.45 17.91
N ARG A 168 -4.48 -0.49 18.73
CA ARG A 168 -5.36 0.59 19.18
C ARG A 168 -5.95 1.44 18.03
N SER A 169 -5.21 1.60 16.94
CA SER A 169 -5.70 2.35 15.78
C SER A 169 -6.74 1.59 14.94
N LEU A 170 -6.91 0.30 15.22
CA LEU A 170 -7.90 -0.56 14.58
C LEU A 170 -9.15 -0.79 15.44
N TYR A 171 -9.21 -0.25 16.66
CA TYR A 171 -10.37 -0.43 17.53
C TYR A 171 -11.58 0.38 17.03
N ALA A 172 -12.73 -0.25 17.05
CA ALA A 172 -14.00 0.45 16.83
C ALA A 172 -14.26 1.46 17.95
N ALA A 173 -14.81 2.60 17.57
CA ALA A 173 -15.23 3.58 18.55
C ALA A 173 -16.31 2.97 19.47
N GLN A 174 -16.07 3.04 20.78
CA GLN A 174 -17.03 2.58 21.77
C GLN A 174 -17.80 3.76 22.33
N SER A 175 -19.12 3.70 22.25
CA SER A 175 -19.99 4.65 22.94
C SER A 175 -20.27 4.16 24.35
N LEU A 176 -19.97 4.96 25.35
CA LEU A 176 -20.29 4.66 26.75
C LEU A 176 -21.77 4.86 27.04
N THR A 177 -22.50 5.54 26.17
CA THR A 177 -23.91 5.85 26.31
C THR A 177 -24.52 6.14 24.94
N ASP A 178 -25.81 5.85 24.78
CA ASP A 178 -26.63 6.23 23.63
C ASP A 178 -27.12 7.70 23.70
N LYS A 179 -26.77 8.42 24.78
CA LYS A 179 -27.13 9.83 24.96
C LYS A 179 -26.23 10.73 24.12
N THR A 180 -26.81 11.77 23.54
CA THR A 180 -26.07 12.85 22.92
C THR A 180 -25.50 13.82 23.95
N SER A 181 -24.49 14.62 23.58
CA SER A 181 -23.92 15.62 24.49
C SER A 181 -24.96 16.62 25.03
N GLY A 182 -26.04 16.88 24.27
CA GLY A 182 -27.15 17.72 24.69
C GLY A 182 -28.08 17.10 25.76
N ASP A 183 -28.03 15.78 25.92
CA ASP A 183 -28.85 15.05 26.90
C ASP A 183 -28.09 14.84 28.22
N VAL A 184 -26.79 15.14 28.24
CA VAL A 184 -25.93 14.94 29.43
C VAL A 184 -26.00 16.18 30.30
N THR A 185 -26.55 16.05 31.50
CA THR A 185 -26.65 17.12 32.49
C THR A 185 -25.58 17.02 33.57
N ALA A 186 -25.03 15.83 33.77
CA ALA A 186 -23.94 15.62 34.72
C ALA A 186 -23.09 14.42 34.31
N LEU A 187 -21.80 14.46 34.62
CA LEU A 187 -20.84 13.38 34.45
C LEU A 187 -20.07 13.16 35.74
N THR A 188 -20.03 11.95 36.24
CA THR A 188 -19.22 11.59 37.42
C THR A 188 -18.10 10.64 37.00
N VAL A 189 -16.87 10.98 37.37
CA VAL A 189 -15.68 10.18 37.10
C VAL A 189 -14.92 10.01 38.41
N GLY A 190 -15.00 8.83 39.02
CA GLY A 190 -14.50 8.60 40.37
C GLY A 190 -15.22 9.53 41.36
N ASP A 191 -14.46 10.32 42.09
CA ASP A 191 -14.99 11.30 43.08
C ASP A 191 -15.28 12.70 42.48
N LEU A 192 -15.04 12.87 41.17
CA LEU A 192 -15.25 14.14 40.48
C LEU A 192 -16.62 14.15 39.78
N GLN A 193 -17.39 15.21 40.06
CA GLN A 193 -18.66 15.45 39.41
C GLN A 193 -18.63 16.74 38.57
N PHE A 194 -18.99 16.62 37.31
CA PHE A 194 -19.15 17.74 36.39
C PHE A 194 -20.64 17.93 36.10
N VAL A 195 -21.14 19.13 36.34
CA VAL A 195 -22.54 19.51 36.08
C VAL A 195 -22.53 20.57 35.00
N LEU A 196 -23.34 20.34 33.94
CA LEU A 196 -23.57 21.32 32.89
C LEU A 196 -24.65 22.30 33.34
N ASN A 197 -24.35 23.60 33.33
CA ASN A 197 -25.31 24.69 33.60
C ASN A 197 -25.95 25.18 32.32
#